data_98022865974807429b3840e3aaeeace4
#
_entry.id   98022865974807429b3840e3aaeeace4
#
_cell.length_a   1.000
_cell.length_b   1.000
_cell.length_c   1.000
_cell.angle_alpha   90.00
_cell.angle_beta   90.00
_cell.angle_gamma   90.00
#
_symmetry.space_group_name_H-M   'P 1'
#
loop_
_entity.id
_entity.type
_entity.pdbx_description
1 polymer ?
#
loop_
_entity_poly.entity_id
_entity_poly.type
_entity_poly.pdbx_seq_one_letter_code
_entity_poly.pdbx_strand_id
1 'polypeptide(L)'
;VRMNVVVTKFEPENGEVEIIGINYDITELKETEAMLIEAKEKAETMDRLKSAFLANMSHEIRTPLNAIVGFSGLLVDTEDMEERCEYIKIVQENNDLLLQLISDILDLSKIEAGTFEFTYGETDVNILCEDIVRSSQIKVPQGVELVFDPHPSDCTVISDRNRLHQVISNFVNNALKFTSSGSIHVGYELSL
;
A
#
# COMPACT_ATOMS: atom_id res chain seq x y z
N VAL A 1 35.47 -6.26 18.45
CA VAL A 1 35.49 -5.83 19.88
C VAL A 1 36.18 -6.93 20.69
N ARG A 2 37.21 -6.59 21.42
CA ARG A 2 37.90 -7.56 22.30
C ARG A 2 37.40 -7.43 23.72
N MET A 3 37.05 -8.54 24.34
CA MET A 3 36.77 -8.60 25.77
C MET A 3 38.04 -9.18 26.48
N ASN A 4 38.51 -8.46 27.46
CA ASN A 4 39.64 -8.93 28.30
C ASN A 4 39.06 -9.40 29.65
N VAL A 5 39.33 -10.65 30.01
CA VAL A 5 39.04 -11.15 31.35
C VAL A 5 40.42 -11.35 32.05
N VAL A 6 40.59 -10.67 33.16
CA VAL A 6 41.82 -10.81 33.95
C VAL A 6 41.45 -11.54 35.24
N VAL A 7 42.06 -12.70 35.45
CA VAL A 7 41.98 -13.44 36.72
C VAL A 7 43.29 -13.26 37.45
N THR A 8 43.22 -12.71 38.66
CA THR A 8 44.39 -12.48 39.49
C THR A 8 44.35 -13.47 40.65
N LYS A 9 45.39 -14.29 40.78
CA LYS A 9 45.61 -15.14 41.95
C LYS A 9 46.70 -14.50 42.79
N PHE A 10 46.43 -14.25 44.03
CA PHE A 10 47.37 -13.70 45.02
C PHE A 10 47.72 -14.78 46.05
N GLU A 11 48.98 -15.13 46.13
CA GLU A 11 49.49 -16.04 47.18
C GLU A 11 50.32 -15.22 48.20
N PRO A 12 49.74 -14.96 49.41
CA PRO A 12 50.32 -14.03 50.36
C PRO A 12 51.64 -14.54 50.98
N GLU A 13 51.93 -15.83 50.94
CA GLU A 13 53.14 -16.41 51.54
C GLU A 13 54.42 -16.19 50.73
N ASN A 14 54.32 -16.02 49.41
CA ASN A 14 55.45 -15.85 48.51
C ASN A 14 55.60 -14.45 47.93
N GLY A 15 54.59 -13.59 48.07
CA GLY A 15 54.58 -12.25 47.46
C GLY A 15 54.46 -12.26 45.93
N GLU A 16 54.19 -13.40 45.31
CA GLU A 16 54.03 -13.53 43.88
C GLU A 16 52.58 -13.30 43.45
N VAL A 17 52.40 -12.50 42.41
CA VAL A 17 51.08 -12.25 41.80
C VAL A 17 51.06 -12.88 40.42
N GLU A 18 50.25 -13.87 40.23
CA GLU A 18 49.98 -14.45 38.90
C GLU A 18 48.77 -13.79 38.27
N ILE A 19 48.95 -13.20 37.11
CA ILE A 19 47.88 -12.56 36.33
C ILE A 19 47.69 -13.36 35.05
N ILE A 20 46.57 -13.99 34.93
CA ILE A 20 46.16 -14.69 33.71
C ILE A 20 45.13 -13.81 32.97
N GLY A 21 45.50 -13.33 31.78
CA GLY A 21 44.61 -12.59 30.91
C GLY A 21 44.10 -13.47 29.77
N ILE A 22 42.79 -13.60 29.62
CA ILE A 22 42.18 -14.28 28.50
C ILE A 22 41.50 -13.23 27.62
N ASN A 23 41.84 -13.21 26.34
CA ASN A 23 41.27 -12.31 25.36
C ASN A 23 40.33 -13.11 24.46
N TYR A 24 39.06 -12.67 24.40
CA TYR A 24 38.08 -13.19 23.48
C TYR A 24 37.80 -12.15 22.40
N ASP A 25 37.79 -12.58 21.13
CA ASP A 25 37.24 -11.78 20.05
C ASP A 25 35.72 -12.02 20.00
N ILE A 26 34.95 -10.97 20.29
CA ILE A 26 33.47 -11.00 20.29
C ILE A 26 32.90 -10.24 19.12
N THR A 27 33.68 -10.00 18.06
CA THR A 27 33.21 -9.22 16.89
C THR A 27 32.06 -9.91 16.21
N GLU A 28 32.19 -11.20 15.88
CA GLU A 28 31.13 -12.01 15.26
C GLU A 28 29.85 -12.07 16.12
N LEU A 29 30.02 -12.20 17.45
CA LEU A 29 28.90 -12.21 18.38
C LEU A 29 28.14 -10.87 18.35
N LYS A 30 28.86 -9.74 18.32
CA LYS A 30 28.25 -8.42 18.27
C LYS A 30 27.60 -8.11 16.93
N GLU A 31 28.17 -8.56 15.84
CA GLU A 31 27.57 -8.45 14.50
C GLU A 31 26.28 -9.28 14.42
N THR A 32 26.29 -10.50 14.94
CA THR A 32 25.11 -11.36 14.99
C THR A 32 24.01 -10.76 15.88
N GLU A 33 24.39 -10.21 17.06
CA GLU A 33 23.47 -9.52 17.95
C GLU A 33 22.81 -8.31 17.26
N ALA A 34 23.61 -7.50 16.56
CA ALA A 34 23.10 -6.34 15.82
C ALA A 34 22.13 -6.74 14.70
N MET A 35 22.48 -7.77 13.90
CA MET A 35 21.58 -8.28 12.86
C MET A 35 20.28 -8.85 13.43
N LEU A 36 20.35 -9.52 14.59
CA LEU A 36 19.16 -10.06 15.26
C LEU A 36 18.24 -8.95 15.77
N ILE A 37 18.82 -7.89 16.33
CA ILE A 37 18.05 -6.71 16.78
C ILE A 37 17.35 -6.05 15.59
N GLU A 38 18.08 -5.80 14.50
CA GLU A 38 17.51 -5.21 13.29
C GLU A 38 16.37 -6.07 12.71
N ALA A 39 16.58 -7.39 12.60
CA ALA A 39 15.57 -8.32 12.11
C ALA A 39 14.32 -8.33 13.02
N LYS A 40 14.52 -8.27 14.34
CA LYS A 40 13.42 -8.19 15.31
C LYS A 40 12.63 -6.89 15.16
N GLU A 41 13.29 -5.75 15.12
CA GLU A 41 12.64 -4.44 14.96
C GLU A 41 11.83 -4.36 13.65
N LYS A 42 12.40 -4.91 12.57
CA LYS A 42 11.69 -5.01 11.30
C LYS A 42 10.45 -5.90 11.39
N ALA A 43 10.55 -7.06 12.04
CA ALA A 43 9.42 -7.97 12.24
C ALA A 43 8.31 -7.33 13.10
N GLU A 44 8.67 -6.67 14.21
CA GLU A 44 7.73 -5.97 15.09
C GLU A 44 7.03 -4.79 14.38
N THR A 45 7.77 -4.08 13.52
CA THR A 45 7.21 -3.00 12.69
C THR A 45 6.20 -3.53 11.68
N MET A 46 6.54 -4.64 11.00
CA MET A 46 5.63 -5.31 10.05
C MET A 46 4.37 -5.81 10.74
N ASP A 47 4.47 -6.42 11.91
CA ASP A 47 3.30 -6.91 12.67
C ASP A 47 2.39 -5.77 13.10
N ARG A 48 2.98 -4.65 13.54
CA ARG A 48 2.23 -3.43 13.90
C ARG A 48 1.50 -2.82 12.69
N LEU A 49 2.18 -2.75 11.54
CA LEU A 49 1.58 -2.28 10.29
C LEU A 49 0.44 -3.19 9.84
N LYS A 50 0.61 -4.52 9.93
CA LYS A 50 -0.44 -5.49 9.60
C LYS A 50 -1.67 -5.35 10.49
N SER A 51 -1.45 -5.17 11.79
CA SER A 51 -2.54 -4.97 12.76
C SER A 51 -3.31 -3.66 12.50
N ALA A 52 -2.60 -2.57 12.23
CA ALA A 52 -3.19 -1.29 11.85
C ALA A 52 -3.96 -1.37 10.52
N PHE A 53 -3.41 -2.09 9.54
CA PHE A 53 -4.09 -2.33 8.27
C PHE A 53 -5.41 -3.07 8.45
N LEU A 54 -5.44 -4.17 9.21
CA LEU A 54 -6.67 -4.94 9.48
C LEU A 54 -7.72 -4.10 10.23
N ALA A 55 -7.30 -3.28 11.19
CA ALA A 55 -8.20 -2.38 11.90
C ALA A 55 -8.82 -1.33 10.96
N ASN A 56 -8.01 -0.71 10.10
CA ASN A 56 -8.46 0.25 9.11
C ASN A 56 -9.40 -0.40 8.08
N MET A 57 -9.06 -1.60 7.57
CA MET A 57 -9.92 -2.34 6.64
C MET A 57 -11.28 -2.67 7.22
N SER A 58 -11.33 -3.04 8.51
CA SER A 58 -12.61 -3.28 9.19
C SER A 58 -13.48 -2.02 9.22
N HIS A 59 -12.88 -0.85 9.37
CA HIS A 59 -13.57 0.45 9.34
C HIS A 59 -14.04 0.82 7.94
N GLU A 60 -13.14 0.67 6.94
CA GLU A 60 -13.43 0.96 5.54
C GLU A 60 -14.53 0.05 4.95
N ILE A 61 -14.64 -1.20 5.41
CA ILE A 61 -15.72 -2.13 5.03
C ILE A 61 -17.03 -1.77 5.73
N ARG A 62 -16.98 -1.39 7.00
CA ARG A 62 -18.19 -1.12 7.80
C ARG A 62 -18.97 0.07 7.28
N THR A 63 -18.31 1.11 6.83
CA THR A 63 -18.96 2.34 6.36
C THR A 63 -19.87 2.11 5.15
N PRO A 64 -19.41 1.55 4.01
CA PRO A 64 -20.27 1.26 2.89
C PRO A 64 -21.32 0.19 3.23
N LEU A 65 -20.98 -0.81 4.03
CA LEU A 65 -21.95 -1.82 4.45
C LEU A 65 -23.11 -1.22 5.22
N ASN A 66 -22.84 -0.31 6.16
CA ASN A 66 -23.89 0.38 6.91
C ASN A 66 -24.76 1.27 6.01
N ALA A 67 -24.17 1.92 5.00
CA ALA A 67 -24.92 2.68 4.01
C ALA A 67 -25.84 1.77 3.18
N ILE A 68 -25.32 0.64 2.68
CA ILE A 68 -26.13 -0.34 1.93
C ILE A 68 -27.31 -0.82 2.79
N VAL A 69 -27.06 -1.23 4.03
CA VAL A 69 -28.12 -1.74 4.93
C VAL A 69 -29.14 -0.64 5.26
N GLY A 70 -28.67 0.57 5.59
CA GLY A 70 -29.53 1.69 5.96
C GLY A 70 -30.45 2.13 4.81
N PHE A 71 -29.87 2.40 3.63
CA PHE A 71 -30.65 2.85 2.47
C PHE A 71 -31.52 1.73 1.87
N SER A 72 -31.10 0.46 1.96
CA SER A 72 -31.96 -0.67 1.59
C SER A 72 -33.22 -0.77 2.49
N GLY A 73 -33.08 -0.44 3.78
CA GLY A 73 -34.24 -0.34 4.68
C GLY A 73 -35.19 0.78 4.27
N LEU A 74 -34.68 1.96 3.97
CA LEU A 74 -35.48 3.11 3.54
C LEU A 74 -36.20 2.89 2.21
N LEU A 75 -35.62 2.09 1.31
CA LEU A 75 -36.28 1.73 0.03
C LEU A 75 -37.63 1.02 0.21
N VAL A 76 -37.84 0.31 1.33
CA VAL A 76 -39.08 -0.41 1.62
C VAL A 76 -40.19 0.56 2.04
N ASP A 77 -39.81 1.63 2.77
CA ASP A 77 -40.76 2.55 3.39
C ASP A 77 -41.06 3.80 2.54
N THR A 78 -40.25 4.08 1.50
CA THR A 78 -40.39 5.26 0.64
C THR A 78 -41.32 4.97 -0.54
N GLU A 79 -42.37 5.80 -0.70
CA GLU A 79 -43.26 5.79 -1.84
C GLU A 79 -42.85 6.77 -2.95
N ASP A 80 -41.99 7.75 -2.64
CA ASP A 80 -41.46 8.73 -3.59
C ASP A 80 -40.46 8.09 -4.55
N MET A 81 -40.73 8.22 -5.85
CA MET A 81 -39.90 7.64 -6.89
C MET A 81 -38.52 8.34 -7.03
N GLU A 82 -38.45 9.65 -6.76
CA GLU A 82 -37.17 10.38 -6.84
C GLU A 82 -36.27 9.96 -5.70
N GLU A 83 -36.79 9.91 -4.47
CA GLU A 83 -36.01 9.41 -3.31
C GLU A 83 -35.59 7.95 -3.49
N ARG A 84 -36.44 7.09 -4.05
CA ARG A 84 -36.10 5.70 -4.35
C ARG A 84 -34.94 5.60 -5.33
N CYS A 85 -34.94 6.40 -6.38
CA CYS A 85 -33.85 6.43 -7.35
C CYS A 85 -32.52 6.90 -6.68
N GLU A 86 -32.58 7.88 -5.79
CA GLU A 86 -31.42 8.35 -5.04
C GLU A 86 -30.87 7.27 -4.10
N TYR A 87 -31.73 6.58 -3.33
CA TYR A 87 -31.32 5.50 -2.43
C TYR A 87 -30.72 4.32 -3.19
N ILE A 88 -31.30 3.94 -4.34
CA ILE A 88 -30.73 2.90 -5.22
C ILE A 88 -29.32 3.28 -5.66
N LYS A 89 -29.12 4.53 -6.08
CA LYS A 89 -27.81 5.03 -6.50
C LYS A 89 -26.79 4.96 -5.37
N ILE A 90 -27.17 5.39 -4.16
CA ILE A 90 -26.29 5.31 -2.97
C ILE A 90 -25.93 3.86 -2.66
N VAL A 91 -26.89 2.94 -2.72
CA VAL A 91 -26.65 1.51 -2.49
C VAL A 91 -25.68 0.95 -3.55
N GLN A 92 -25.86 1.29 -4.82
CA GLN A 92 -24.99 0.84 -5.90
C GLN A 92 -23.56 1.38 -5.74
N GLU A 93 -23.40 2.67 -5.48
CA GLU A 93 -22.08 3.30 -5.28
C GLU A 93 -21.32 2.67 -4.11
N ASN A 94 -22.01 2.38 -3.00
CA ASN A 94 -21.40 1.74 -1.83
C ASN A 94 -21.09 0.26 -2.07
N ASN A 95 -21.91 -0.44 -2.87
CA ASN A 95 -21.61 -1.81 -3.27
C ASN A 95 -20.35 -1.89 -4.16
N ASP A 96 -20.21 -0.99 -5.13
CA ASP A 96 -19.02 -0.92 -5.99
C ASP A 96 -17.76 -0.61 -5.17
N LEU A 97 -17.86 0.31 -4.21
CA LEU A 97 -16.77 0.60 -3.27
C LEU A 97 -16.39 -0.63 -2.45
N LEU A 98 -17.36 -1.39 -1.93
CA LEU A 98 -17.10 -2.59 -1.15
C LEU A 98 -16.45 -3.69 -2.00
N LEU A 99 -16.89 -3.90 -3.22
CA LEU A 99 -16.28 -4.85 -4.15
C LEU A 99 -14.83 -4.48 -4.48
N GLN A 100 -14.55 -3.18 -4.68
CA GLN A 100 -13.19 -2.69 -4.89
C GLN A 100 -12.30 -2.96 -3.67
N LEU A 101 -12.75 -2.66 -2.45
CA LEU A 101 -12.02 -2.93 -1.21
C LEU A 101 -11.69 -4.42 -1.04
N ILE A 102 -12.66 -5.31 -1.34
CA ILE A 102 -12.45 -6.76 -1.28
C ILE A 102 -11.39 -7.19 -2.31
N SER A 103 -11.47 -6.67 -3.53
CA SER A 103 -10.47 -6.95 -4.58
C SER A 103 -9.08 -6.50 -4.16
N ASP A 104 -8.93 -5.31 -3.57
CA ASP A 104 -7.65 -4.78 -3.11
C ASP A 104 -7.04 -5.63 -1.98
N ILE A 105 -7.88 -6.13 -1.03
CA ILE A 105 -7.44 -7.04 0.04
C ILE A 105 -6.98 -8.37 -0.54
N LEU A 106 -7.70 -8.93 -1.51
CA LEU A 106 -7.34 -10.18 -2.17
C LEU A 106 -6.03 -10.04 -2.97
N ASP A 107 -5.86 -8.93 -3.68
CA ASP A 107 -4.63 -8.62 -4.42
C ASP A 107 -3.44 -8.53 -3.45
N LEU A 108 -3.59 -7.81 -2.32
CA LEU A 108 -2.56 -7.73 -1.30
C LEU A 108 -2.21 -9.11 -0.72
N SER A 109 -3.21 -9.93 -0.43
CA SER A 109 -3.02 -11.30 0.08
C SER A 109 -2.24 -12.17 -0.90
N LYS A 110 -2.51 -12.06 -2.22
CA LYS A 110 -1.78 -12.77 -3.26
C LYS A 110 -0.32 -12.29 -3.37
N ILE A 111 -0.09 -10.98 -3.23
CA ILE A 111 1.25 -10.39 -3.25
C ILE A 111 2.06 -10.90 -2.05
N GLU A 112 1.48 -10.88 -0.84
CA GLU A 112 2.14 -11.41 0.38
C GLU A 112 2.47 -12.89 0.28
N ALA A 113 1.58 -13.68 -0.34
CA ALA A 113 1.77 -15.11 -0.57
C ALA A 113 2.74 -15.44 -1.72
N GLY A 114 3.18 -14.43 -2.51
CA GLY A 114 4.00 -14.65 -3.71
C GLY A 114 3.26 -15.38 -4.83
N THR A 115 1.92 -15.40 -4.80
CA THR A 115 1.05 -16.08 -5.77
C THR A 115 0.36 -15.11 -6.73
N PHE A 116 0.82 -13.86 -6.75
CA PHE A 116 0.26 -12.85 -7.64
C PHE A 116 0.72 -13.11 -9.08
N GLU A 117 -0.23 -13.37 -9.96
CA GLU A 117 0.03 -13.64 -11.37
C GLU A 117 -0.24 -12.40 -12.23
N PHE A 118 0.65 -12.15 -13.19
CA PHE A 118 0.51 -11.08 -14.18
C PHE A 118 0.19 -11.68 -15.55
N THR A 119 -0.77 -11.08 -16.24
CA THR A 119 -1.10 -11.42 -17.63
C THR A 119 -0.42 -10.43 -18.56
N TYR A 120 0.79 -10.75 -19.00
CA TYR A 120 1.56 -9.87 -19.87
C TYR A 120 1.03 -9.86 -21.31
N GLY A 121 0.92 -8.66 -21.87
CA GLY A 121 0.55 -8.41 -23.25
C GLY A 121 1.06 -7.05 -23.74
N GLU A 122 0.97 -6.84 -25.04
CA GLU A 122 1.28 -5.53 -25.62
C GLU A 122 0.24 -4.50 -25.16
N THR A 123 0.71 -3.41 -24.59
CA THR A 123 -0.13 -2.31 -24.09
C THR A 123 0.36 -1.00 -24.65
N ASP A 124 -0.49 -0.32 -25.41
CA ASP A 124 -0.27 1.07 -25.81
C ASP A 124 -0.57 1.99 -24.64
N VAL A 125 0.46 2.70 -24.18
CA VAL A 125 0.38 3.56 -22.99
C VAL A 125 -0.43 4.82 -23.26
N ASN A 126 -0.36 5.40 -24.47
CA ASN A 126 -1.16 6.55 -24.84
C ASN A 126 -2.66 6.22 -24.79
N ILE A 127 -3.07 5.13 -25.43
CA ILE A 127 -4.47 4.68 -25.43
C ILE A 127 -4.95 4.38 -24.02
N LEU A 128 -4.12 3.73 -23.21
CA LEU A 128 -4.45 3.40 -21.83
C LEU A 128 -4.70 4.66 -20.97
N CYS A 129 -3.80 5.64 -21.05
CA CYS A 129 -3.93 6.89 -20.29
C CYS A 129 -5.12 7.72 -20.78
N GLU A 130 -5.35 7.79 -22.09
CA GLU A 130 -6.51 8.48 -22.66
C GLU A 130 -7.84 7.86 -22.19
N ASP A 131 -7.95 6.51 -22.19
CA ASP A 131 -9.13 5.80 -21.69
C ASP A 131 -9.40 6.10 -20.22
N ILE A 132 -8.36 6.14 -19.38
CA ILE A 132 -8.48 6.46 -17.96
C ILE A 132 -8.93 7.90 -17.74
N VAL A 133 -8.31 8.86 -18.42
CA VAL A 133 -8.68 10.28 -18.32
C VAL A 133 -10.12 10.47 -18.77
N ARG A 134 -10.49 9.93 -19.94
CA ARG A 134 -11.85 10.02 -20.49
C ARG A 134 -12.90 9.44 -19.53
N SER A 135 -12.66 8.28 -18.94
CA SER A 135 -13.60 7.65 -17.99
C SER A 135 -13.69 8.40 -16.68
N SER A 136 -12.64 9.12 -16.29
CA SER A 136 -12.58 9.89 -15.06
C SER A 136 -13.18 11.31 -15.18
N GLN A 137 -13.47 11.81 -16.38
CA GLN A 137 -14.02 13.16 -16.63
C GLN A 137 -15.34 13.41 -15.84
N ILE A 138 -16.18 12.39 -15.70
CA ILE A 138 -17.47 12.51 -14.98
C ILE A 138 -17.26 12.82 -13.49
N LYS A 139 -16.11 12.46 -12.94
CA LYS A 139 -15.76 12.61 -11.52
C LYS A 139 -14.99 13.91 -11.23
N VAL A 140 -14.68 14.69 -12.26
CA VAL A 140 -13.86 15.91 -12.09
C VAL A 140 -14.63 16.97 -11.32
N PRO A 141 -14.10 17.47 -10.17
CA PRO A 141 -14.76 18.52 -9.40
C PRO A 141 -14.87 19.83 -10.18
N GLN A 142 -15.86 20.66 -9.84
CA GLN A 142 -15.97 21.98 -10.41
C GLN A 142 -14.73 22.84 -10.08
N GLY A 143 -14.12 23.46 -11.08
CA GLY A 143 -12.90 24.27 -10.91
C GLY A 143 -11.60 23.46 -11.01
N VAL A 144 -11.68 22.18 -11.33
CA VAL A 144 -10.53 21.34 -11.65
C VAL A 144 -10.57 20.96 -13.13
N GLU A 145 -9.42 20.90 -13.76
CA GLU A 145 -9.26 20.40 -15.13
C GLU A 145 -8.43 19.10 -15.09
N LEU A 146 -8.88 18.06 -15.79
CA LEU A 146 -8.14 16.80 -15.94
C LEU A 146 -7.71 16.66 -17.39
N VAL A 147 -6.40 16.66 -17.62
CA VAL A 147 -5.79 16.69 -18.96
C VAL A 147 -4.90 15.46 -19.15
N PHE A 148 -4.95 14.88 -20.34
CA PHE A 148 -3.97 13.91 -20.79
C PHE A 148 -2.94 14.62 -21.68
N ASP A 149 -1.66 14.47 -21.34
CA ASP A 149 -0.52 14.97 -22.10
C ASP A 149 0.12 13.80 -22.86
N PRO A 150 -0.30 13.53 -24.11
CA PRO A 150 0.19 12.37 -24.84
C PRO A 150 1.68 12.54 -25.19
N HIS A 151 2.43 11.46 -25.08
CA HIS A 151 3.80 11.43 -25.60
C HIS A 151 3.76 11.47 -27.15
N PRO A 152 4.66 12.22 -27.80
CA PRO A 152 4.66 12.39 -29.28
C PRO A 152 4.87 11.09 -30.06
N SER A 153 5.50 10.09 -29.45
CA SER A 153 5.75 8.78 -30.05
C SER A 153 4.81 7.75 -29.50
N ASP A 154 4.37 6.81 -30.32
CA ASP A 154 3.66 5.61 -29.86
C ASP A 154 4.56 4.85 -28.91
N CYS A 155 4.02 4.50 -27.76
CA CYS A 155 4.73 3.75 -26.73
C CYS A 155 3.95 2.47 -26.38
N THR A 156 4.45 1.36 -26.90
CA THR A 156 3.95 0.03 -26.56
C THR A 156 4.90 -0.64 -25.59
N VAL A 157 4.37 -1.12 -24.47
CA VAL A 157 5.11 -1.86 -23.44
C VAL A 157 4.53 -3.25 -23.27
N ILE A 158 5.37 -4.20 -22.87
CA ILE A 158 4.90 -5.53 -22.45
C ILE A 158 4.56 -5.45 -20.96
N SER A 159 3.27 -5.40 -20.67
CA SER A 159 2.77 -5.25 -19.31
C SER A 159 1.40 -5.92 -19.14
N ASP A 160 0.96 -6.08 -17.90
CA ASP A 160 -0.45 -6.39 -17.62
C ASP A 160 -1.28 -5.10 -17.70
N ARG A 161 -2.05 -4.97 -18.80
CA ARG A 161 -2.89 -3.79 -19.08
C ARG A 161 -3.84 -3.49 -17.91
N ASN A 162 -4.46 -4.51 -17.31
CA ASN A 162 -5.45 -4.32 -16.25
C ASN A 162 -4.79 -3.78 -14.98
N ARG A 163 -3.62 -4.30 -14.65
CA ARG A 163 -2.86 -3.84 -13.48
C ARG A 163 -2.28 -2.45 -13.67
N LEU A 164 -1.76 -2.17 -14.86
CA LEU A 164 -1.30 -0.83 -15.19
C LEU A 164 -2.45 0.18 -15.14
N HIS A 165 -3.62 -0.18 -15.70
CA HIS A 165 -4.84 0.61 -15.61
C HIS A 165 -5.23 0.85 -14.13
N GLN A 166 -5.22 -0.18 -13.28
CA GLN A 166 -5.56 -0.08 -11.87
C GLN A 166 -4.65 0.91 -11.14
N VAL A 167 -3.33 0.82 -11.36
CA VAL A 167 -2.34 1.71 -10.72
C VAL A 167 -2.58 3.16 -11.15
N ILE A 168 -2.67 3.44 -12.46
CA ILE A 168 -2.85 4.80 -12.97
C ILE A 168 -4.20 5.37 -12.51
N SER A 169 -5.28 4.59 -12.58
CA SER A 169 -6.61 5.00 -12.12
C SER A 169 -6.62 5.34 -10.63
N ASN A 170 -5.89 4.60 -9.79
CA ASN A 170 -5.76 4.90 -8.37
C ASN A 170 -5.08 6.25 -8.13
N PHE A 171 -4.01 6.56 -8.89
CA PHE A 171 -3.37 7.88 -8.80
C PHE A 171 -4.28 9.00 -9.27
N VAL A 172 -4.98 8.82 -10.39
CA VAL A 172 -5.94 9.82 -10.92
C VAL A 172 -7.09 10.05 -9.93
N ASN A 173 -7.68 8.99 -9.37
CA ASN A 173 -8.73 9.10 -8.36
C ASN A 173 -8.26 9.82 -7.09
N ASN A 174 -7.03 9.54 -6.63
CA ASN A 174 -6.44 10.25 -5.52
C ASN A 174 -6.22 11.74 -5.84
N ALA A 175 -5.68 12.04 -7.02
CA ALA A 175 -5.50 13.42 -7.46
C ALA A 175 -6.84 14.17 -7.51
N LEU A 176 -7.89 13.58 -8.08
CA LEU A 176 -9.24 14.17 -8.12
C LEU A 176 -9.83 14.40 -6.72
N LYS A 177 -9.59 13.47 -5.79
CA LYS A 177 -10.09 13.58 -4.41
C LYS A 177 -9.44 14.72 -3.63
N PHE A 178 -8.15 15.00 -3.87
CA PHE A 178 -7.37 15.95 -3.07
C PHE A 178 -7.11 17.29 -3.78
N THR A 179 -7.56 17.45 -5.04
CA THR A 179 -7.43 18.71 -5.78
C THR A 179 -8.75 19.46 -5.75
N SER A 180 -8.77 20.63 -5.13
CA SER A 180 -9.97 21.47 -5.02
C SER A 180 -10.09 22.52 -6.15
N SER A 181 -8.98 22.86 -6.81
CA SER A 181 -8.93 23.81 -7.93
C SER A 181 -7.62 23.69 -8.70
N GLY A 182 -7.61 24.04 -9.97
CA GLY A 182 -6.43 23.98 -10.83
C GLY A 182 -6.51 22.85 -11.85
N SER A 183 -5.37 22.22 -12.20
CA SER A 183 -5.31 21.18 -13.21
C SER A 183 -4.57 19.94 -12.73
N ILE A 184 -5.01 18.78 -13.20
CA ILE A 184 -4.37 17.49 -13.03
C ILE A 184 -3.91 17.02 -14.41
N HIS A 185 -2.62 16.76 -14.55
CA HIS A 185 -2.01 16.31 -15.80
C HIS A 185 -1.60 14.85 -15.66
N VAL A 186 -2.04 14.03 -16.60
CA VAL A 186 -1.64 12.63 -16.74
C VAL A 186 -0.72 12.52 -17.94
N GLY A 187 0.48 12.03 -17.72
CA GLY A 187 1.47 11.85 -18.76
C GLY A 187 2.56 10.87 -18.33
N TYR A 188 3.48 10.57 -19.24
CA TYR A 188 4.64 9.73 -18.95
C TYR A 188 5.85 10.20 -19.75
N GLU A 189 7.03 9.86 -19.27
CA GLU A 189 8.30 10.13 -19.93
C GLU A 189 9.04 8.82 -20.20
N LEU A 190 9.74 8.77 -21.34
CA LEU A 190 10.60 7.65 -21.68
C LEU A 190 12.01 7.96 -21.21
N SER A 191 12.53 7.19 -20.27
CA SER A 191 13.95 7.22 -19.90
C SER A 191 14.70 6.07 -20.58
N LEU A 192 15.78 6.39 -21.28
CA LEU A 192 16.71 5.45 -21.89
C LEU A 192 17.67 4.88 -20.85
#